data_02b6cfe8a72209851f780cdd03f5a11f
#
_entry.id   02b6cfe8a72209851f780cdd03f5a11f
#
_cell.length_a   1.000
_cell.length_b   1.000
_cell.length_c   1.000
_cell.angle_alpha   90.00
_cell.angle_beta   90.00
_cell.angle_gamma   90.00
#
_symmetry.space_group_name_H-M   'P 1'
#
loop_
_entity.id
_entity.type
_entity.pdbx_description
1 polymer ?
#
loop_
_entity_poly.entity_id
_entity_poly.type
_entity_poly.pdbx_seq_one_letter_code
_entity_poly.pdbx_strand_id
1 'polypeptide(L)'
;MYKRQDKRYPLVVYLHGSVQESASSLTGRTWSLNNFYMSENDEYIIAGPTKLGIDWSPKKIQDLVEDIKRNIKIDVNRIYLTGLSMGGRGTFIVASKLPDLFAAIMPLSPHHRPYSYLPLAQKVNHIPTFMHHSTNDATSSFSLAQKMFDKLSETNENIVFDIKNWNHSGWYRIYRDKEKIEWLLSWEK
;
A
#
# COMPACT_ATOMS: atom_id res chain seq x y z
N MET A 1 -0.45 34.95 1.32
CA MET A 1 -0.80 33.81 2.19
C MET A 1 -2.03 33.02 1.72
N TYR A 2 -2.43 33.06 0.44
CA TYR A 2 -3.69 32.45 -0.06
C TYR A 2 -3.53 31.53 -1.28
N LYS A 3 -2.31 31.09 -1.64
CA LYS A 3 -2.06 30.22 -2.81
C LYS A 3 -2.34 28.72 -2.60
N ARG A 4 -2.67 28.25 -1.38
CA ARG A 4 -2.91 26.83 -1.08
C ARG A 4 -4.35 26.34 -1.26
N GLN A 5 -5.31 27.22 -1.54
CA GLN A 5 -6.74 26.83 -1.56
C GLN A 5 -7.14 26.00 -2.79
N ASP A 6 -6.36 26.00 -3.87
CA ASP A 6 -6.69 25.27 -5.10
C ASP A 6 -5.82 24.03 -5.37
N LYS A 7 -4.80 23.80 -4.55
CA LYS A 7 -3.94 22.60 -4.70
C LYS A 7 -4.72 21.34 -4.31
N ARG A 8 -4.70 20.33 -5.19
CA ARG A 8 -5.16 18.98 -4.91
C ARG A 8 -3.98 18.11 -4.55
N TYR A 9 -4.12 17.25 -3.56
CA TYR A 9 -3.04 16.45 -3.03
C TYR A 9 -3.22 14.97 -3.40
N PRO A 10 -2.17 14.26 -3.80
CA PRO A 10 -2.18 12.81 -3.88
C PRO A 10 -2.58 12.19 -2.53
N LEU A 11 -3.29 11.07 -2.56
CA LEU A 11 -3.70 10.33 -1.37
C LEU A 11 -3.03 8.96 -1.33
N VAL A 12 -2.29 8.67 -0.27
CA VAL A 12 -1.76 7.34 0.03
C VAL A 12 -2.60 6.70 1.13
N VAL A 13 -3.31 5.62 0.83
CA VAL A 13 -4.01 4.80 1.81
C VAL A 13 -3.05 3.73 2.33
N TYR A 14 -2.76 3.76 3.63
CA TYR A 14 -1.83 2.87 4.30
C TYR A 14 -2.55 1.82 5.14
N LEU A 15 -2.30 0.55 4.85
CA LEU A 15 -2.86 -0.59 5.58
C LEU A 15 -1.81 -1.17 6.54
N HIS A 16 -2.07 -1.07 7.85
CA HIS A 16 -1.13 -1.56 8.87
C HIS A 16 -1.05 -3.10 8.95
N GLY A 17 -0.01 -3.61 9.59
CA GLY A 17 0.17 -5.03 9.91
C GLY A 17 -0.49 -5.44 11.23
N SER A 18 -0.36 -6.72 11.62
CA SER A 18 -1.00 -7.31 12.79
C SER A 18 -0.59 -6.70 14.14
N VAL A 19 0.67 -6.31 14.28
CA VAL A 19 1.20 -5.75 15.56
C VAL A 19 0.55 -4.43 15.94
N GLN A 20 -0.14 -3.79 15.00
CA GLN A 20 -0.74 -2.46 15.15
C GLN A 20 -2.25 -2.51 15.43
N GLU A 21 -2.79 -3.69 15.76
CA GLU A 21 -4.23 -3.88 16.04
C GLU A 21 -4.64 -3.58 17.49
N SER A 22 -3.71 -3.56 18.46
CA SER A 22 -4.02 -3.31 19.87
C SER A 22 -4.20 -1.82 20.20
N ALA A 23 -4.73 -1.50 21.37
CA ALA A 23 -4.95 -0.10 21.82
C ALA A 23 -3.64 0.72 21.90
N SER A 24 -2.49 0.07 22.15
CA SER A 24 -1.15 0.64 21.93
C SER A 24 -0.85 0.92 20.45
N SER A 25 -1.72 0.50 19.56
CA SER A 25 -1.61 0.62 18.12
C SER A 25 -1.78 2.04 17.58
N LEU A 26 -2.36 2.98 18.34
CA LEU A 26 -2.38 4.38 17.92
C LEU A 26 -0.94 4.91 17.82
N THR A 27 -0.11 4.60 18.81
CA THR A 27 1.32 4.95 18.81
C THR A 27 2.08 4.22 17.69
N GLY A 28 1.81 2.92 17.50
CA GLY A 28 2.44 2.14 16.43
C GLY A 28 2.03 2.58 15.02
N ARG A 29 0.78 2.99 14.82
CA ARG A 29 0.29 3.56 13.54
C ARG A 29 0.93 4.91 13.26
N THR A 30 0.95 5.79 14.24
CA THR A 30 1.61 7.09 14.14
C THR A 30 3.09 6.92 13.84
N TRP A 31 3.75 5.95 14.47
CA TRP A 31 5.15 5.64 14.17
C TRP A 31 5.34 5.17 12.72
N SER A 32 4.49 4.32 12.21
CA SER A 32 4.55 3.86 10.82
C SER A 32 4.32 5.00 9.84
N LEU A 33 3.34 5.87 10.09
CA LEU A 33 3.05 7.02 9.24
C LEU A 33 4.19 8.04 9.23
N ASN A 34 4.85 8.26 10.38
CA ASN A 34 5.99 9.16 10.50
C ASN A 34 7.27 8.62 9.82
N ASN A 35 7.26 7.38 9.34
CA ASN A 35 8.40 6.80 8.62
C ASN A 35 8.30 6.93 7.09
N PHE A 36 7.22 7.50 6.56
CA PHE A 36 7.15 7.79 5.14
C PHE A 36 8.09 8.95 4.77
N TYR A 37 8.83 8.77 3.69
CA TYR A 37 9.54 9.87 3.07
C TYR A 37 8.52 10.90 2.58
N MET A 38 8.66 12.13 3.06
CA MET A 38 7.83 13.24 2.61
C MET A 38 8.58 14.02 1.53
N SER A 39 8.03 14.01 0.34
CA SER A 39 8.60 14.76 -0.79
C SER A 39 8.45 16.26 -0.57
N GLU A 40 9.54 17.01 -0.75
CA GLU A 40 9.50 18.47 -0.70
C GLU A 40 8.79 19.07 -1.93
N ASN A 41 8.83 18.34 -3.06
CA ASN A 41 8.30 18.81 -4.33
C ASN A 41 6.85 18.35 -4.59
N ASP A 42 6.45 17.26 -3.97
CA ASP A 42 5.13 16.66 -4.18
C ASP A 42 4.53 16.24 -2.83
N GLU A 43 3.95 17.21 -2.13
CA GLU A 43 3.26 16.98 -0.86
C GLU A 43 2.07 16.03 -1.09
N TYR A 44 1.90 15.04 -0.24
CA TYR A 44 0.79 14.09 -0.30
C TYR A 44 0.16 13.84 1.08
N ILE A 45 -1.04 13.30 1.08
CA ILE A 45 -1.79 12.96 2.28
C ILE A 45 -1.67 11.46 2.53
N ILE A 46 -1.48 11.06 3.79
CA ILE A 46 -1.49 9.66 4.19
C ILE A 46 -2.72 9.42 5.07
N ALA A 47 -3.52 8.44 4.70
CA ALA A 47 -4.65 7.96 5.49
C ALA A 47 -4.38 6.53 5.99
N GLY A 48 -4.29 6.35 7.30
CA GLY A 48 -4.04 5.06 7.95
C GLY A 48 -5.26 4.57 8.74
N PRO A 49 -6.25 3.91 8.12
CA PRO A 49 -7.40 3.38 8.83
C PRO A 49 -7.04 2.24 9.78
N THR A 50 -7.92 1.98 10.76
CA THR A 50 -7.82 0.79 11.62
C THR A 50 -8.53 -0.39 10.98
N LYS A 51 -7.89 -1.55 10.96
CA LYS A 51 -8.52 -2.81 10.55
C LYS A 51 -9.55 -3.24 11.61
N LEU A 52 -10.76 -3.53 11.17
CA LEU A 52 -11.86 -3.97 12.02
C LEU A 52 -12.36 -5.34 11.52
N GLY A 53 -11.72 -6.41 11.92
CA GLY A 53 -12.08 -7.77 11.52
C GLY A 53 -10.88 -8.61 11.09
N ILE A 54 -11.15 -9.81 10.57
CA ILE A 54 -10.10 -10.78 10.18
C ILE A 54 -9.25 -10.23 9.03
N ASP A 55 -9.89 -9.55 8.07
CA ASP A 55 -9.23 -8.99 6.90
C ASP A 55 -9.59 -7.52 6.67
N TRP A 56 -8.85 -6.88 5.76
CA TRP A 56 -9.13 -5.54 5.28
C TRP A 56 -10.41 -5.52 4.43
N SER A 57 -11.35 -4.63 4.78
CA SER A 57 -12.64 -4.50 4.10
C SER A 57 -12.54 -3.50 2.94
N PRO A 58 -12.72 -3.93 1.68
CA PRO A 58 -12.74 -3.01 0.53
C PRO A 58 -13.80 -1.92 0.67
N LYS A 59 -15.00 -2.28 1.18
CA LYS A 59 -16.09 -1.32 1.40
C LYS A 59 -15.69 -0.20 2.36
N LYS A 60 -15.02 -0.53 3.47
CA LYS A 60 -14.57 0.49 4.43
C LYS A 60 -13.48 1.38 3.87
N ILE A 61 -12.60 0.84 3.01
CA ILE A 61 -11.58 1.66 2.33
C ILE A 61 -12.24 2.57 1.31
N GLN A 62 -13.23 2.09 0.57
CA GLN A 62 -14.01 2.92 -0.33
C GLN A 62 -14.72 4.08 0.41
N ASP A 63 -15.40 3.76 1.52
CA ASP A 63 -16.10 4.76 2.34
C ASP A 63 -15.12 5.81 2.90
N LEU A 64 -13.95 5.38 3.36
CA LEU A 64 -12.89 6.28 3.81
C LEU A 64 -12.45 7.25 2.71
N VAL A 65 -12.18 6.72 1.51
CA VAL A 65 -11.75 7.56 0.37
C VAL A 65 -12.85 8.54 -0.02
N GLU A 66 -14.10 8.10 -0.06
CA GLU A 66 -15.23 8.99 -0.36
C GLU A 66 -15.43 10.06 0.71
N ASP A 67 -15.20 9.74 1.99
CA ASP A 67 -15.25 10.71 3.07
C ASP A 67 -14.12 11.74 2.95
N ILE A 68 -12.90 11.29 2.67
CA ILE A 68 -11.76 12.17 2.43
C ILE A 68 -12.03 13.11 1.24
N LYS A 69 -12.56 12.59 0.12
CA LYS A 69 -12.94 13.40 -1.06
C LYS A 69 -13.90 14.53 -0.73
N ARG A 70 -14.87 14.29 0.18
CA ARG A 70 -15.85 15.30 0.58
C ARG A 70 -15.25 16.42 1.43
N ASN A 71 -14.23 16.10 2.22
CA ASN A 71 -13.72 16.99 3.26
C ASN A 71 -12.34 17.60 2.94
N ILE A 72 -11.59 16.98 2.04
CA ILE A 72 -10.21 17.36 1.73
C ILE A 72 -10.02 17.39 0.21
N LYS A 73 -9.34 18.41 -0.30
CA LYS A 73 -9.04 18.52 -1.73
C LYS A 73 -7.94 17.53 -2.13
N ILE A 74 -8.32 16.32 -2.53
CA ILE A 74 -7.39 15.33 -3.06
C ILE A 74 -7.45 15.29 -4.59
N ASP A 75 -6.36 14.82 -5.19
CA ASP A 75 -6.31 14.46 -6.60
C ASP A 75 -6.87 13.04 -6.78
N VAL A 76 -8.03 12.94 -7.41
CA VAL A 76 -8.74 11.67 -7.58
C VAL A 76 -8.06 10.72 -8.57
N ASN A 77 -7.15 11.23 -9.41
CA ASN A 77 -6.35 10.42 -10.33
C ASN A 77 -5.07 9.89 -9.65
N ARG A 78 -4.72 10.44 -8.49
CA ARG A 78 -3.49 10.11 -7.75
C ARG A 78 -3.83 9.55 -6.37
N ILE A 79 -4.56 8.43 -6.34
CA ILE A 79 -4.89 7.67 -5.14
C ILE A 79 -4.10 6.38 -5.16
N TYR A 80 -3.35 6.10 -4.11
CA TYR A 80 -2.47 4.96 -4.00
C TYR A 80 -2.82 4.10 -2.80
N LEU A 81 -2.50 2.81 -2.89
CA LEU A 81 -2.71 1.86 -1.80
C LEU A 81 -1.41 1.16 -1.46
N THR A 82 -1.05 1.17 -0.20
CA THR A 82 0.10 0.43 0.31
C THR A 82 -0.21 -0.23 1.63
N GLY A 83 0.57 -1.21 2.00
CA GLY A 83 0.46 -1.86 3.29
C GLY A 83 1.57 -2.87 3.53
N LEU A 84 1.79 -3.19 4.80
CA LEU A 84 2.82 -4.13 5.22
C LEU A 84 2.22 -5.38 5.86
N SER A 85 2.85 -6.54 5.66
CA SER A 85 2.45 -7.81 6.29
C SER A 85 0.96 -8.15 6.00
N MET A 86 0.10 -8.17 7.00
CA MET A 86 -1.35 -8.31 6.81
C MET A 86 -1.93 -7.16 5.96
N GLY A 87 -1.40 -5.95 6.09
CA GLY A 87 -1.75 -4.82 5.23
C GLY A 87 -1.24 -5.00 3.80
N GLY A 88 -0.07 -5.62 3.61
CA GLY A 88 0.45 -5.98 2.28
C GLY A 88 -0.46 -6.96 1.56
N ARG A 89 -0.97 -7.98 2.27
CA ARG A 89 -2.04 -8.86 1.77
C ARG A 89 -3.33 -8.08 1.52
N GLY A 90 -3.69 -7.20 2.46
CA GLY A 90 -4.85 -6.32 2.34
C GLY A 90 -4.81 -5.44 1.11
N THR A 91 -3.63 -5.00 0.68
CA THR A 91 -3.43 -4.23 -0.56
C THR A 91 -3.96 -5.01 -1.77
N PHE A 92 -3.61 -6.29 -1.91
CA PHE A 92 -4.16 -7.13 -2.99
C PHE A 92 -5.67 -7.34 -2.85
N ILE A 93 -6.17 -7.59 -1.64
CA ILE A 93 -7.60 -7.81 -1.39
C ILE A 93 -8.42 -6.57 -1.77
N VAL A 94 -8.01 -5.40 -1.28
CA VAL A 94 -8.73 -4.16 -1.51
C VAL A 94 -8.65 -3.76 -2.99
N ALA A 95 -7.46 -3.77 -3.59
CA ALA A 95 -7.28 -3.45 -5.00
C ALA A 95 -8.07 -4.38 -5.93
N SER A 96 -8.15 -5.68 -5.62
CA SER A 96 -8.92 -6.66 -6.43
C SER A 96 -10.44 -6.41 -6.45
N LYS A 97 -10.96 -5.63 -5.52
CA LYS A 97 -12.38 -5.27 -5.41
C LYS A 97 -12.67 -3.83 -5.80
N LEU A 98 -11.65 -3.00 -5.89
CA LEU A 98 -11.70 -1.60 -6.26
C LEU A 98 -10.64 -1.31 -7.34
N PRO A 99 -10.70 -2.02 -8.49
CA PRO A 99 -9.61 -2.02 -9.47
C PRO A 99 -9.34 -0.64 -10.09
N ASP A 100 -10.39 0.19 -10.21
CA ASP A 100 -10.29 1.51 -10.84
C ASP A 100 -10.03 2.65 -9.82
N LEU A 101 -9.86 2.30 -8.53
CA LEU A 101 -9.68 3.33 -7.51
C LEU A 101 -8.24 3.82 -7.41
N PHE A 102 -7.26 2.95 -7.61
CA PHE A 102 -5.86 3.22 -7.33
C PHE A 102 -5.03 3.40 -8.59
N ALA A 103 -4.19 4.44 -8.62
CA ALA A 103 -3.23 4.68 -9.70
C ALA A 103 -2.03 3.71 -9.64
N ALA A 104 -1.62 3.32 -8.43
CA ALA A 104 -0.62 2.29 -8.20
C ALA A 104 -0.79 1.64 -6.82
N ILE A 105 -0.21 0.44 -6.64
CA ILE A 105 -0.22 -0.27 -5.36
C ILE A 105 1.20 -0.68 -4.95
N MET A 106 1.43 -0.70 -3.60
CA MET A 106 2.74 -1.05 -3.05
C MET A 106 2.58 -2.05 -1.88
N PRO A 107 2.37 -3.36 -2.15
CA PRO A 107 2.31 -4.40 -1.12
C PRO A 107 3.71 -4.76 -0.60
N LEU A 108 3.96 -4.59 0.70
CA LEU A 108 5.24 -4.89 1.34
C LEU A 108 5.13 -6.13 2.24
N SER A 109 6.00 -7.12 2.02
CA SER A 109 6.07 -8.38 2.77
C SER A 109 4.68 -9.00 3.03
N PRO A 110 3.85 -9.18 1.98
CA PRO A 110 2.45 -9.56 2.14
C PRO A 110 2.31 -10.90 2.86
N HIS A 111 1.50 -10.93 3.94
CA HIS A 111 1.31 -12.12 4.76
C HIS A 111 0.44 -13.14 4.05
N HIS A 112 0.85 -14.41 4.09
CA HIS A 112 0.20 -15.49 3.33
C HIS A 112 -1.05 -16.10 4.00
N ARG A 113 -1.32 -15.78 5.26
CA ARG A 113 -2.45 -16.31 6.02
C ARG A 113 -3.53 -15.25 6.25
N PRO A 114 -4.79 -15.65 6.51
CA PRO A 114 -5.33 -17.02 6.50
C PRO A 114 -5.53 -17.60 5.11
N TYR A 115 -5.59 -16.79 4.05
CA TYR A 115 -5.81 -17.24 2.67
C TYR A 115 -4.73 -16.71 1.74
N SER A 116 -4.41 -17.49 0.70
CA SER A 116 -3.51 -17.07 -0.36
C SER A 116 -4.10 -15.89 -1.14
N TYR A 117 -3.25 -14.92 -1.47
CA TYR A 117 -3.58 -13.80 -2.35
C TYR A 117 -3.31 -14.10 -3.85
N LEU A 118 -2.72 -15.25 -4.19
CA LEU A 118 -2.43 -15.63 -5.58
C LEU A 118 -3.64 -15.61 -6.52
N PRO A 119 -4.86 -16.03 -6.10
CA PRO A 119 -6.03 -15.97 -6.98
C PRO A 119 -6.45 -14.55 -7.36
N LEU A 120 -5.90 -13.54 -6.70
CA LEU A 120 -6.21 -12.13 -6.96
C LEU A 120 -5.37 -11.53 -8.09
N ALA A 121 -4.32 -12.21 -8.57
CA ALA A 121 -3.39 -11.70 -9.56
C ALA A 121 -4.10 -11.14 -10.81
N GLN A 122 -5.01 -11.90 -11.42
CA GLN A 122 -5.74 -11.48 -12.61
C GLN A 122 -6.62 -10.24 -12.40
N LYS A 123 -7.00 -9.95 -11.15
CA LYS A 123 -7.86 -8.80 -10.82
C LYS A 123 -7.09 -7.51 -10.61
N VAL A 124 -5.78 -7.60 -10.43
CA VAL A 124 -4.90 -6.46 -10.15
C VAL A 124 -3.76 -6.32 -11.18
N ASN A 125 -3.73 -7.16 -12.18
CA ASN A 125 -2.64 -7.22 -13.18
C ASN A 125 -2.49 -5.97 -14.05
N HIS A 126 -3.51 -5.12 -14.11
CA HIS A 126 -3.50 -3.84 -14.84
C HIS A 126 -3.01 -2.66 -13.98
N ILE A 127 -2.86 -2.87 -12.66
CA ILE A 127 -2.47 -1.79 -11.74
C ILE A 127 -0.94 -1.78 -11.60
N PRO A 128 -0.27 -0.65 -11.83
CA PRO A 128 1.15 -0.49 -11.54
C PRO A 128 1.47 -0.95 -10.11
N THR A 129 2.41 -1.88 -9.97
CA THR A 129 2.64 -2.57 -8.70
C THR A 129 4.11 -2.59 -8.32
N PHE A 130 4.45 -2.03 -7.17
CA PHE A 130 5.76 -2.19 -6.55
C PHE A 130 5.64 -3.19 -5.39
N MET A 131 6.16 -4.38 -5.56
CA MET A 131 6.25 -5.39 -4.50
C MET A 131 7.60 -5.31 -3.78
N HIS A 132 7.58 -5.48 -2.47
CA HIS A 132 8.81 -5.77 -1.71
C HIS A 132 8.65 -7.04 -0.89
N HIS A 133 9.70 -7.86 -0.85
CA HIS A 133 9.80 -8.96 0.08
C HIS A 133 11.27 -9.28 0.42
N SER A 134 11.46 -9.83 1.61
CA SER A 134 12.79 -10.22 2.09
C SER A 134 12.97 -11.73 1.98
N THR A 135 14.10 -12.17 1.47
CA THR A 135 14.43 -13.63 1.37
C THR A 135 14.61 -14.28 2.73
N ASN A 136 14.99 -13.50 3.76
CA ASN A 136 15.14 -13.95 5.14
C ASN A 136 13.95 -13.61 6.04
N ASP A 137 12.74 -13.57 5.44
CA ASP A 137 11.48 -13.34 6.15
C ASP A 137 10.94 -14.66 6.72
N ALA A 138 11.04 -14.82 8.05
CA ALA A 138 10.52 -16.00 8.74
C ALA A 138 9.01 -15.93 9.06
N THR A 139 8.36 -14.79 8.80
CA THR A 139 6.94 -14.54 9.12
C THR A 139 6.04 -14.70 7.92
N SER A 140 6.44 -14.13 6.78
CA SER A 140 5.68 -14.17 5.52
C SER A 140 6.42 -14.98 4.47
N SER A 141 5.70 -15.67 3.61
CA SER A 141 6.29 -16.58 2.63
C SER A 141 6.87 -15.82 1.43
N PHE A 142 8.20 -15.76 1.31
CA PHE A 142 8.88 -15.25 0.14
C PHE A 142 8.48 -16.00 -1.14
N SER A 143 8.41 -17.35 -1.07
CA SER A 143 8.04 -18.15 -2.24
C SER A 143 6.63 -17.86 -2.77
N LEU A 144 5.70 -17.46 -1.89
CA LEU A 144 4.37 -17.04 -2.33
C LEU A 144 4.39 -15.65 -2.98
N ALA A 145 5.20 -14.73 -2.46
CA ALA A 145 5.40 -13.43 -3.07
C ALA A 145 6.07 -13.55 -4.45
N GLN A 146 7.06 -14.45 -4.58
CA GLN A 146 7.67 -14.74 -5.89
C GLN A 146 6.63 -15.26 -6.88
N LYS A 147 5.82 -16.24 -6.50
CA LYS A 147 4.74 -16.76 -7.36
C LYS A 147 3.71 -15.69 -7.75
N MET A 148 3.44 -14.73 -6.86
CA MET A 148 2.55 -13.60 -7.18
C MET A 148 3.20 -12.68 -8.20
N PHE A 149 4.47 -12.35 -8.02
CA PHE A 149 5.22 -11.55 -9.00
C PHE A 149 5.25 -12.24 -10.36
N ASP A 150 5.60 -13.55 -10.41
CA ASP A 150 5.65 -14.32 -11.66
C ASP A 150 4.31 -14.24 -12.41
N LYS A 151 3.18 -14.41 -11.69
CA LYS A 151 1.84 -14.29 -12.30
C LYS A 151 1.50 -12.88 -12.78
N LEU A 152 1.90 -11.86 -12.05
CA LEU A 152 1.64 -10.48 -12.46
C LEU A 152 2.48 -10.08 -13.64
N SER A 153 3.76 -10.49 -13.68
CA SER A 153 4.70 -10.15 -14.76
C SER A 153 4.34 -10.76 -16.12
N GLU A 154 3.46 -11.77 -16.15
CA GLU A 154 2.94 -12.32 -17.40
C GLU A 154 2.16 -11.28 -18.24
N THR A 155 1.55 -10.30 -17.59
CA THR A 155 0.62 -9.35 -18.25
C THR A 155 0.76 -7.90 -17.79
N ASN A 156 1.52 -7.64 -16.72
CA ASN A 156 1.75 -6.30 -16.17
C ASN A 156 3.19 -5.86 -16.44
N GLU A 157 3.38 -4.96 -17.39
CA GLU A 157 4.69 -4.39 -17.71
C GLU A 157 5.18 -3.38 -16.63
N ASN A 158 4.27 -2.90 -15.79
CA ASN A 158 4.54 -1.90 -14.75
C ASN A 158 4.66 -2.54 -13.36
N ILE A 159 5.37 -3.67 -13.29
CA ILE A 159 5.62 -4.37 -12.03
C ILE A 159 7.10 -4.35 -11.65
N VAL A 160 7.36 -4.04 -10.38
CA VAL A 160 8.69 -4.10 -9.77
C VAL A 160 8.66 -5.06 -8.60
N PHE A 161 9.67 -5.92 -8.46
CA PHE A 161 9.87 -6.74 -7.28
C PHE A 161 11.22 -6.40 -6.62
N ASP A 162 11.19 -5.63 -5.57
CA ASP A 162 12.34 -5.28 -4.76
C ASP A 162 12.64 -6.42 -3.76
N ILE A 163 13.66 -7.19 -4.02
CA ILE A 163 14.09 -8.32 -3.19
C ILE A 163 15.30 -7.92 -2.37
N LYS A 164 15.22 -8.11 -1.04
CA LYS A 164 16.33 -7.85 -0.11
C LYS A 164 16.56 -9.05 0.80
N ASN A 165 17.76 -9.15 1.35
CA ASN A 165 18.09 -10.13 2.38
C ASN A 165 17.93 -9.52 3.77
N TRP A 166 16.70 -9.07 4.08
CA TRP A 166 16.33 -8.55 5.39
C TRP A 166 15.40 -9.52 6.12
N ASN A 167 15.06 -9.22 7.37
CA ASN A 167 13.98 -9.89 8.09
C ASN A 167 12.61 -9.30 7.71
N HIS A 168 11.54 -9.84 8.32
CA HIS A 168 10.16 -9.37 8.08
C HIS A 168 9.97 -7.88 8.28
N SER A 169 10.66 -7.25 9.22
CA SER A 169 10.51 -5.83 9.54
C SER A 169 11.27 -4.89 8.59
N GLY A 170 11.96 -5.40 7.57
CA GLY A 170 12.72 -4.58 6.62
C GLY A 170 11.91 -3.56 5.84
N TRP A 171 10.59 -3.74 5.76
CA TRP A 171 9.63 -2.88 5.05
C TRP A 171 9.71 -1.38 5.40
N TYR A 172 10.08 -1.02 6.64
CA TYR A 172 10.19 0.39 7.04
C TYR A 172 11.23 1.16 6.24
N ARG A 173 12.25 0.48 5.71
CA ARG A 173 13.28 1.07 4.85
C ARG A 173 12.72 1.47 3.50
N ILE A 174 11.73 0.72 2.99
CA ILE A 174 11.04 1.04 1.75
C ILE A 174 10.25 2.35 1.89
N TYR A 175 9.52 2.53 2.99
CA TYR A 175 8.77 3.76 3.21
C TYR A 175 9.65 5.00 3.42
N ARG A 176 10.89 4.84 3.89
CA ARG A 176 11.88 5.92 4.04
C ARG A 176 12.65 6.22 2.76
N ASP A 177 12.59 5.34 1.80
CA ASP A 177 13.35 5.46 0.56
C ASP A 177 12.64 6.42 -0.38
N LYS A 178 13.33 7.51 -0.71
CA LYS A 178 12.85 8.55 -1.63
C LYS A 178 12.42 7.96 -2.97
N GLU A 179 13.28 7.14 -3.60
CA GLU A 179 13.02 6.60 -4.93
C GLU A 179 11.77 5.71 -4.96
N LYS A 180 11.52 4.96 -3.89
CA LYS A 180 10.36 4.06 -3.80
C LYS A 180 9.06 4.84 -3.63
N ILE A 181 9.09 5.91 -2.82
CA ILE A 181 7.91 6.77 -2.65
C ILE A 181 7.68 7.60 -3.90
N GLU A 182 8.71 8.14 -4.53
CA GLU A 182 8.59 8.86 -5.80
C GLU A 182 8.07 7.94 -6.92
N TRP A 183 8.52 6.68 -6.96
CA TRP A 183 7.93 5.69 -7.88
C TRP A 183 6.42 5.54 -7.65
N LEU A 184 5.98 5.39 -6.39
CA LEU A 184 4.54 5.27 -6.09
C LEU A 184 3.77 6.51 -6.56
N LEU A 185 4.31 7.71 -6.27
CA LEU A 185 3.66 8.98 -6.58
C LEU A 185 3.72 9.37 -8.06
N SER A 186 4.52 8.70 -8.89
CA SER A 186 4.69 9.02 -10.31
C SER A 186 3.52 8.54 -11.19
N TRP A 187 2.65 7.68 -10.67
CA TRP A 187 1.54 7.11 -11.41
C TRP A 187 0.28 7.96 -11.32
N GLU A 188 -0.43 8.04 -12.42
CA GLU A 188 -1.72 8.73 -12.55
C GLU A 188 -2.68 7.86 -13.40
N LYS A 189 -3.99 7.91 -13.10
CA LYS A 189 -5.03 7.18 -13.86
C LYS A 189 -5.43 7.93 -15.10
#